data_80fe6b784e3eed980f7efd5424d66092
#
_entry.id   80fe6b784e3eed980f7efd5424d66092
#
_cell.length_a   1.000
_cell.length_b   1.000
_cell.length_c   1.000
_cell.angle_alpha   90.00
_cell.angle_beta   90.00
_cell.angle_gamma   90.00
#
_symmetry.space_group_name_H-M   'P 1'
#
loop_
_entity.id
_entity.type
_entity.pdbx_description
1 polymer ?
#
loop_
_entity_poly.entity_id
_entity_poly.type
_entity_poly.pdbx_seq_one_letter_code
_entity_poly.pdbx_strand_id
1 'polypeptide(L)'
;EKEILDNQIYTYYHGLISPEQLIKEYDNSSIALHVESFDLKNSLITRLSFSTKITDCLQSGAAVMAICPEINAGFKYLLEEDAAICISNLDELETTLRNIFNEPEILTDYALKARECIIKNHNPLKNKEMIADDFHKYAQ
;
A
#
# COMPACT_ATOMS: atom_id res chain seq x y z
N GLU A 1 3.92 13.68 17.57
CA GLU A 1 4.22 12.54 16.66
C GLU A 1 5.68 12.60 16.19
N LYS A 2 6.15 13.72 15.61
CA LYS A 2 7.54 13.88 15.16
C LYS A 2 8.56 13.55 16.25
N GLU A 3 8.39 14.08 17.46
CA GLU A 3 9.29 13.81 18.60
C GLU A 3 9.36 12.32 18.99
N ILE A 4 8.27 11.56 18.81
CA ILE A 4 8.25 10.12 19.07
C ILE A 4 9.11 9.39 18.04
N LEU A 5 9.01 9.77 16.77
CA LEU A 5 9.79 9.17 15.68
C LEU A 5 11.27 9.54 15.76
N ASP A 6 11.59 10.80 16.02
CA ASP A 6 12.97 11.30 16.12
C ASP A 6 13.76 10.67 17.28
N ASN A 7 13.07 10.13 18.29
CA ASN A 7 13.71 9.44 19.44
C ASN A 7 13.96 7.94 19.21
N GLN A 8 13.56 7.37 18.05
CA GLN A 8 13.81 5.97 17.72
C GLN A 8 15.14 5.80 16.99
N ILE A 9 15.96 4.84 17.41
CA ILE A 9 17.33 4.63 16.90
C ILE A 9 17.32 4.23 15.40
N TYR A 10 16.24 3.62 14.92
CA TYR A 10 16.14 3.06 13.56
C TYR A 10 15.05 3.72 12.71
N THR A 11 14.58 4.91 13.12
CA THR A 11 13.53 5.64 12.41
C THR A 11 14.06 6.99 11.93
N TYR A 12 13.87 7.29 10.65
CA TYR A 12 14.22 8.56 10.06
C TYR A 12 12.97 9.25 9.53
N TYR A 13 12.70 10.46 10.02
CA TYR A 13 11.60 11.28 9.55
C TYR A 13 12.12 12.33 8.58
N HIS A 14 11.88 12.11 7.28
CA HIS A 14 12.35 13.00 6.19
C HIS A 14 11.54 14.29 6.06
N GLY A 15 10.38 14.40 6.73
CA GLY A 15 9.46 15.52 6.53
C GLY A 15 8.78 15.48 5.17
N LEU A 16 8.50 16.65 4.61
CA LEU A 16 7.97 16.77 3.26
C LEU A 16 9.13 16.65 2.26
N ILE A 17 9.09 15.63 1.42
CA ILE A 17 10.09 15.38 0.37
C ILE A 17 9.48 15.58 -1.01
N SER A 18 10.32 15.83 -2.02
CA SER A 18 9.86 15.96 -3.40
C SER A 18 9.47 14.60 -3.99
N PRO A 19 8.64 14.56 -5.07
CA PRO A 19 8.32 13.32 -5.76
C PRO A 19 9.56 12.54 -6.23
N GLU A 20 10.60 13.24 -6.69
CA GLU A 20 11.85 12.61 -7.14
C GLU A 20 12.62 11.98 -5.97
N GLN A 21 12.58 12.60 -4.80
CA GLN A 21 13.16 12.02 -3.57
C GLN A 21 12.36 10.82 -3.10
N LEU A 22 11.02 10.87 -3.16
CA LEU A 22 10.15 9.75 -2.80
C LEU A 22 10.43 8.52 -3.67
N ILE A 23 10.60 8.69 -4.98
CA ILE A 23 10.96 7.59 -5.89
C ILE A 23 12.30 6.96 -5.46
N LYS A 24 13.31 7.76 -5.12
CA LYS A 24 14.60 7.23 -4.65
C LYS A 24 14.48 6.46 -3.33
N GLU A 25 13.62 6.92 -2.41
CA GLU A 25 13.37 6.18 -1.17
C GLU A 25 12.69 4.84 -1.46
N TYR A 26 11.75 4.80 -2.38
CA TYR A 26 11.12 3.55 -2.82
C TYR A 26 12.14 2.59 -3.46
N ASP A 27 12.98 3.08 -4.38
CA ASP A 27 14.02 2.27 -5.05
C ASP A 27 15.01 1.62 -4.05
N ASN A 28 15.18 2.22 -2.87
CA ASN A 28 16.05 1.72 -1.82
C ASN A 28 15.30 0.93 -0.72
N SER A 29 13.99 0.77 -0.86
CA SER A 29 13.15 0.12 0.15
C SER A 29 12.82 -1.32 -0.25
N SER A 30 12.83 -2.23 0.72
CA SER A 30 12.36 -3.60 0.51
C SER A 30 10.85 -3.73 0.72
N ILE A 31 10.26 -2.84 1.53
CA ILE A 31 8.84 -2.83 1.87
C ILE A 31 8.30 -1.41 1.77
N ALA A 32 7.22 -1.22 1.00
CA ALA A 32 6.39 -0.02 1.01
C ALA A 32 5.21 -0.23 1.97
N LEU A 33 5.10 0.64 2.98
CA LEU A 33 4.17 0.43 4.09
C LEU A 33 2.92 1.28 3.95
N HIS A 34 1.74 0.66 3.97
CA HIS A 34 0.43 1.30 4.08
C HIS A 34 -0.20 0.99 5.44
N VAL A 35 -0.44 2.01 6.25
CA VAL A 35 -1.00 1.87 7.60
C VAL A 35 -2.24 2.73 7.76
N GLU A 36 -3.30 2.13 8.31
CA GLU A 36 -4.52 2.83 8.73
C GLU A 36 -4.79 2.62 10.22
N SER A 37 -5.54 3.52 10.82
CA SER A 37 -5.82 3.50 12.25
C SER A 37 -6.72 2.33 12.65
N PHE A 38 -6.38 1.65 13.73
CA PHE A 38 -7.21 0.64 14.39
C PHE A 38 -8.21 1.24 15.40
N ASP A 39 -8.16 2.54 15.65
CA ASP A 39 -9.18 3.23 16.45
C ASP A 39 -10.53 3.14 15.76
N LEU A 40 -11.56 2.73 16.51
CA LEU A 40 -12.89 2.46 15.96
C LEU A 40 -13.49 3.66 15.21
N LYS A 41 -13.33 4.87 15.75
CA LYS A 41 -13.89 6.09 15.14
C LYS A 41 -13.21 6.38 13.79
N ASN A 42 -11.89 6.33 13.75
CA ASN A 42 -11.13 6.57 12.55
C ASN A 42 -11.34 5.46 11.51
N SER A 43 -11.38 4.21 11.93
CA SER A 43 -11.68 3.06 11.05
C SER A 43 -13.05 3.19 10.37
N LEU A 44 -14.08 3.62 11.12
CA LEU A 44 -15.41 3.83 10.54
C LEU A 44 -15.47 4.99 9.53
N ILE A 45 -14.67 6.04 9.74
CA ILE A 45 -14.56 7.15 8.80
C ILE A 45 -13.87 6.72 7.51
N THR A 46 -12.78 5.95 7.61
CA THR A 46 -11.94 5.57 6.45
C THR A 46 -12.37 4.27 5.77
N ARG A 47 -13.35 3.53 6.33
CA ARG A 47 -13.73 2.19 5.87
C ARG A 47 -14.06 2.08 4.38
N LEU A 48 -14.67 3.12 3.80
CA LEU A 48 -15.07 3.16 2.39
C LEU A 48 -14.09 4.00 1.54
N SER A 49 -13.04 4.54 2.15
CA SER A 49 -12.04 5.33 1.46
C SER A 49 -10.98 4.42 0.84
N PHE A 50 -10.69 4.64 -0.44
CA PHE A 50 -9.54 4.05 -1.09
C PHE A 50 -8.39 5.07 -1.05
N SER A 51 -7.34 4.76 -0.31
CA SER A 51 -6.19 5.65 -0.16
C SER A 51 -5.36 5.69 -1.45
N THR A 52 -5.08 6.90 -1.94
CA THR A 52 -4.17 7.07 -3.10
C THR A 52 -2.75 6.58 -2.83
N LYS A 53 -2.33 6.49 -1.55
CA LYS A 53 -1.04 5.91 -1.16
C LYS A 53 -0.90 4.44 -1.56
N ILE A 54 -2.02 3.70 -1.69
CA ILE A 54 -2.00 2.31 -2.15
C ILE A 54 -1.41 2.22 -3.55
N THR A 55 -1.83 3.11 -4.46
CA THR A 55 -1.28 3.12 -5.82
C THR A 55 0.20 3.49 -5.84
N ASP A 56 0.65 4.40 -4.97
CA ASP A 56 2.06 4.74 -4.83
C ASP A 56 2.88 3.55 -4.31
N CYS A 57 2.36 2.83 -3.28
CA CYS A 57 2.98 1.60 -2.79
C CYS A 57 3.07 0.52 -3.87
N LEU A 58 1.99 0.27 -4.62
CA LEU A 58 1.96 -0.71 -5.70
C LEU A 58 2.92 -0.37 -6.86
N GLN A 59 3.22 0.91 -7.07
CA GLN A 59 4.17 1.38 -8.09
C GLN A 59 5.63 1.42 -7.60
N SER A 60 5.85 1.28 -6.30
CA SER A 60 7.16 1.49 -5.67
C SER A 60 8.26 0.54 -6.13
N GLY A 61 7.88 -0.64 -6.65
CA GLY A 61 8.83 -1.73 -6.92
C GLY A 61 9.21 -2.55 -5.69
N ALA A 62 8.83 -2.12 -4.48
CA ALA A 62 9.00 -2.86 -3.24
C ALA A 62 7.80 -3.78 -2.95
N ALA A 63 7.95 -4.72 -2.03
CA ALA A 63 6.81 -5.47 -1.50
C ALA A 63 5.87 -4.51 -0.74
N VAL A 64 4.56 -4.63 -0.96
CA VAL A 64 3.59 -3.84 -0.19
C VAL A 64 3.23 -4.57 1.09
N MET A 65 3.26 -3.87 2.22
CA MET A 65 2.72 -4.37 3.49
C MET A 65 1.61 -3.44 3.96
N ALA A 66 0.42 -3.99 4.14
CA ALA A 66 -0.76 -3.26 4.60
C ALA A 66 -1.12 -3.66 6.03
N ILE A 67 -1.06 -2.69 6.96
CA ILE A 67 -1.42 -2.88 8.37
C ILE A 67 -2.68 -2.04 8.63
N CYS A 68 -3.83 -2.67 8.45
CA CYS A 68 -5.12 -1.99 8.44
C CYS A 68 -6.22 -2.88 9.04
N PRO A 69 -7.29 -2.29 9.62
CA PRO A 69 -8.49 -3.05 9.97
C PRO A 69 -9.13 -3.69 8.73
N GLU A 70 -9.63 -4.92 8.85
CA GLU A 70 -10.30 -5.66 7.75
C GLU A 70 -11.48 -4.93 7.11
N ILE A 71 -12.10 -4.02 7.84
CA ILE A 71 -13.22 -3.21 7.36
C ILE A 71 -12.81 -2.19 6.29
N ASN A 72 -11.52 -1.84 6.20
CA ASN A 72 -11.02 -0.85 5.26
C ASN A 72 -11.08 -1.35 3.81
N ALA A 73 -11.63 -0.52 2.91
CA ALA A 73 -11.80 -0.88 1.50
C ALA A 73 -10.47 -1.14 0.79
N GLY A 74 -9.44 -0.34 1.08
CA GLY A 74 -8.10 -0.53 0.52
C GLY A 74 -7.45 -1.83 0.98
N PHE A 75 -7.65 -2.22 2.24
CA PHE A 75 -7.16 -3.50 2.77
C PHE A 75 -7.81 -4.69 2.05
N LYS A 76 -9.16 -4.66 1.93
CA LYS A 76 -9.90 -5.72 1.22
C LYS A 76 -9.43 -5.86 -0.22
N TYR A 77 -9.27 -4.74 -0.91
CA TYR A 77 -8.76 -4.73 -2.28
C TYR A 77 -7.38 -5.38 -2.39
N LEU A 78 -6.43 -5.01 -1.53
CA LEU A 78 -5.08 -5.57 -1.54
C LEU A 78 -5.08 -7.07 -1.21
N LEU A 79 -5.96 -7.51 -0.32
CA LEU A 79 -6.14 -8.91 0.04
C LEU A 79 -6.76 -9.73 -1.12
N GLU A 80 -7.81 -9.21 -1.76
CA GLU A 80 -8.50 -9.86 -2.90
C GLU A 80 -7.59 -9.99 -4.12
N GLU A 81 -6.74 -9.00 -4.37
CA GLU A 81 -5.76 -9.02 -5.48
C GLU A 81 -4.47 -9.77 -5.13
N ASP A 82 -4.32 -10.26 -3.90
CA ASP A 82 -3.07 -10.87 -3.38
C ASP A 82 -1.83 -9.98 -3.63
N ALA A 83 -2.01 -8.66 -3.52
CA ALA A 83 -1.03 -7.66 -3.93
C ALA A 83 -0.20 -7.10 -2.77
N ALA A 84 -0.42 -7.55 -1.54
CA ALA A 84 0.27 -7.08 -0.35
C ALA A 84 0.32 -8.14 0.75
N ILE A 85 1.30 -8.02 1.63
CA ILE A 85 1.33 -8.71 2.92
C ILE A 85 0.34 -7.99 3.82
N CYS A 86 -0.84 -8.59 4.03
CA CYS A 86 -1.96 -7.98 4.74
C CYS A 86 -1.99 -8.41 6.21
N ILE A 87 -1.98 -7.45 7.14
CA ILE A 87 -2.02 -7.64 8.59
C ILE A 87 -3.19 -6.86 9.16
N SER A 88 -4.21 -7.55 9.64
CA SER A 88 -5.39 -6.95 10.28
C SER A 88 -5.40 -7.12 11.79
N ASN A 89 -4.54 -7.95 12.33
CA ASN A 89 -4.33 -8.13 13.76
C ASN A 89 -2.87 -7.78 14.12
N LEU A 90 -2.69 -6.78 14.96
CA LEU A 90 -1.33 -6.33 15.36
C LEU A 90 -0.53 -7.40 16.12
N ASP A 91 -1.19 -8.39 16.74
CA ASP A 91 -0.51 -9.49 17.41
C ASP A 91 0.26 -10.40 16.42
N GLU A 92 -0.10 -10.36 15.13
CA GLU A 92 0.55 -11.13 14.08
C GLU A 92 1.79 -10.43 13.48
N LEU A 93 1.96 -9.12 13.75
CA LEU A 93 3.00 -8.32 13.13
C LEU A 93 4.41 -8.87 13.39
N GLU A 94 4.72 -9.18 14.64
CA GLU A 94 6.04 -9.71 15.00
C GLU A 94 6.32 -11.04 14.30
N THR A 95 5.36 -11.95 14.31
CA THR A 95 5.51 -13.27 13.66
C THR A 95 5.69 -13.09 12.15
N THR A 96 4.91 -12.23 11.51
CA THR A 96 5.03 -11.94 10.08
C THR A 96 6.40 -11.36 9.74
N LEU A 97 6.90 -10.41 10.51
CA LEU A 97 8.23 -9.84 10.29
C LEU A 97 9.34 -10.90 10.48
N ARG A 98 9.23 -11.77 11.49
CA ARG A 98 10.20 -12.87 11.70
C ARG A 98 10.20 -13.85 10.52
N ASN A 99 9.04 -14.17 9.96
CA ASN A 99 8.93 -15.02 8.78
C ASN A 99 9.63 -14.39 7.58
N ILE A 100 9.41 -13.08 7.33
CA ILE A 100 10.09 -12.34 6.25
C ILE A 100 11.61 -12.35 6.45
N PHE A 101 12.11 -12.21 7.67
CA PHE A 101 13.55 -12.29 7.96
C PHE A 101 14.14 -13.67 7.69
N ASN A 102 13.37 -14.73 7.94
CA ASN A 102 13.82 -16.10 7.71
C ASN A 102 13.72 -16.52 6.23
N GLU A 103 12.76 -15.95 5.50
CA GLU A 103 12.43 -16.25 4.10
C GLU A 103 12.30 -14.94 3.29
N PRO A 104 13.40 -14.23 3.04
CA PRO A 104 13.37 -12.90 2.41
C PRO A 104 12.87 -12.89 0.96
N GLU A 105 12.86 -14.05 0.29
CA GLU A 105 12.28 -14.25 -1.03
C GLU A 105 10.78 -13.92 -1.10
N ILE A 106 10.06 -13.97 0.01
CA ILE A 106 8.66 -13.53 0.15
C ILE A 106 8.50 -12.08 -0.35
N LEU A 107 9.47 -11.21 -0.08
CA LEU A 107 9.42 -9.82 -0.53
C LEU A 107 9.49 -9.71 -2.05
N THR A 108 10.29 -10.54 -2.71
CA THR A 108 10.38 -10.56 -4.16
C THR A 108 9.05 -10.99 -4.80
N ASP A 109 8.41 -12.01 -4.24
CA ASP A 109 7.12 -12.50 -4.69
C ASP A 109 6.04 -11.39 -4.57
N TYR A 110 5.93 -10.75 -3.41
CA TYR A 110 4.96 -9.67 -3.22
C TYR A 110 5.27 -8.40 -4.01
N ALA A 111 6.53 -8.09 -4.30
CA ALA A 111 6.88 -7.00 -5.20
C ALA A 111 6.39 -7.27 -6.64
N LEU A 112 6.51 -8.51 -7.12
CA LEU A 112 5.97 -8.92 -8.43
C LEU A 112 4.45 -8.87 -8.45
N LYS A 113 3.77 -9.39 -7.44
CA LYS A 113 2.30 -9.34 -7.31
C LYS A 113 1.78 -7.89 -7.27
N ALA A 114 2.43 -7.01 -6.52
CA ALA A 114 2.10 -5.59 -6.49
C ALA A 114 2.20 -4.95 -7.88
N ARG A 115 3.28 -5.26 -8.62
CA ARG A 115 3.48 -4.80 -10.00
C ARG A 115 2.42 -5.34 -10.96
N GLU A 116 2.05 -6.59 -10.86
CA GLU A 116 0.98 -7.17 -11.68
C GLU A 116 -0.36 -6.52 -11.40
N CYS A 117 -0.68 -6.29 -10.14
CA CYS A 117 -1.89 -5.60 -9.70
C CYS A 117 -1.99 -4.19 -10.29
N ILE A 118 -0.91 -3.39 -10.24
CA ILE A 118 -0.92 -2.02 -10.77
C ILE A 118 -1.10 -2.02 -12.30
N ILE A 119 -0.45 -2.93 -13.02
CA ILE A 119 -0.57 -3.04 -14.48
C ILE A 119 -1.98 -3.47 -14.88
N LYS A 120 -2.57 -4.42 -14.15
CA LYS A 120 -3.90 -4.96 -14.41
C LYS A 120 -5.01 -3.93 -14.13
N ASN A 121 -4.96 -3.27 -12.96
CA ASN A 121 -6.10 -2.55 -12.42
C ASN A 121 -5.95 -1.02 -12.46
N HIS A 122 -4.72 -0.50 -12.56
CA HIS A 122 -4.46 0.93 -12.49
C HIS A 122 -3.75 1.49 -13.74
N ASN A 123 -3.93 0.84 -14.89
CA ASN A 123 -3.38 1.31 -16.15
C ASN A 123 -4.11 2.58 -16.63
N PRO A 124 -3.44 3.75 -16.68
CA PRO A 124 -4.08 5.02 -17.02
C PRO A 124 -4.69 5.05 -18.42
N LEU A 125 -4.08 4.37 -19.40
CA LEU A 125 -4.58 4.34 -20.78
C LEU A 125 -5.88 3.52 -20.85
N LYS A 126 -5.87 2.32 -20.26
CA LYS A 126 -7.05 1.46 -20.19
C LYS A 126 -8.20 2.14 -19.44
N ASN A 127 -7.91 2.80 -18.33
CA ASN A 127 -8.92 3.50 -17.55
C ASN A 127 -9.51 4.68 -18.33
N LYS A 128 -8.68 5.41 -19.08
CA LYS A 128 -9.14 6.51 -19.96
C LYS A 128 -10.06 6.00 -21.07
N GLU A 129 -9.73 4.88 -21.70
CA GLU A 129 -10.57 4.24 -22.74
C GLU A 129 -11.91 3.80 -22.16
N MET A 130 -11.91 3.09 -21.03
CA MET A 130 -13.15 2.68 -20.35
C MET A 130 -14.06 3.87 -20.03
N ILE A 131 -13.49 4.95 -19.47
CA ILE A 131 -14.26 6.16 -19.15
C ILE A 131 -14.84 6.79 -20.42
N ALA A 132 -14.06 6.87 -21.50
CA ALA A 132 -14.53 7.43 -22.77
C ALA A 132 -15.68 6.59 -23.38
N ASP A 133 -15.56 5.27 -23.34
CA ASP A 133 -16.60 4.34 -23.83
C ASP A 133 -17.90 4.46 -23.02
N ASP A 134 -17.80 4.56 -21.69
CA ASP A 134 -18.95 4.75 -20.83
C ASP A 134 -19.65 6.10 -21.11
N PHE A 135 -18.88 7.18 -21.29
CA PHE A 135 -19.45 8.47 -21.69
C PHE A 135 -20.18 8.37 -23.05
N HIS A 136 -19.60 7.73 -24.04
CA HIS A 136 -20.25 7.55 -25.36
C HIS A 136 -21.53 6.72 -25.27
N LYS A 137 -21.57 5.72 -24.40
CA LYS A 137 -22.72 4.83 -24.20
C LYS A 137 -23.92 5.55 -23.55
N TYR A 138 -23.65 6.50 -22.64
CA TYR A 138 -24.71 7.20 -21.90
C TYR A 138 -24.98 8.63 -22.39
N ALA A 139 -24.26 9.14 -23.37
CA ALA A 139 -24.47 10.45 -23.99
C ALA A 139 -25.45 10.42 -25.18
N GLN A 140 -26.07 9.24 -25.45
CA GLN A 140 -27.16 9.08 -26.40
C GLN A 140 -28.49 9.06 -25.66
#